data_84758c68f6918cb5d4c4429234bc2da7
#
_entry.id   84758c68f6918cb5d4c4429234bc2da7
#
_cell.length_a   1.000
_cell.length_b   1.000
_cell.length_c   1.000
_cell.angle_alpha   90.00
_cell.angle_beta   90.00
_cell.angle_gamma   90.00
#
_symmetry.space_group_name_H-M   'P 1'
#
loop_
_entity.id
_entity.type
_entity.pdbx_description
1 polymer ?
#
loop_
_entity_poly.entity_id
_entity_poly.type
_entity_poly.pdbx_seq_one_letter_code
_entity_poly.pdbx_strand_id
1 'polypeptide(L)'
;MNLDGIITSWNKSAERLFGHTAEETIGKAVTILIPPESHDEEPGILARIRFGERIDHYETVRQRKDGSLIHISLTVSPVKDGAGRITGASKIARDITERKRSQERIALLAREVDHRSKNLLALVQATVHLTRGATAQELKAAIEGRIQALANAHSLLSQSRWAGADLRGLVMEELAPYCHDADPRVRIAGPTVALEPNTAQSMAVAVHELATNAVKYGALSVPTGRLLVEWSLAADGAFAFRWSETGGPPVEAPTHRGFGTRVLERLVRGPLNGDVRYDWRPEGLVCEISAPELPRASVDSDVEQEWAIRSASD
;
A
#
# COMPACT_ATOMS: atom_id res chain seq x y z
N MET A 1 -43.37 20.08 8.58
CA MET A 1 -44.11 18.86 8.90
C MET A 1 -44.89 19.05 10.19
N ASN A 2 -46.02 18.36 10.38
CA ASN A 2 -46.76 18.35 11.64
C ASN A 2 -46.14 17.41 12.70
N LEU A 3 -46.72 17.34 13.90
CA LEU A 3 -46.22 16.50 15.00
C LEU A 3 -46.49 14.98 14.79
N ASP A 4 -47.29 14.60 13.79
CA ASP A 4 -47.56 13.22 13.44
C ASP A 4 -46.62 12.71 12.33
N GLY A 5 -45.60 13.49 11.99
CA GLY A 5 -44.61 13.14 10.98
C GLY A 5 -45.09 13.34 9.52
N ILE A 6 -46.26 14.01 9.33
CA ILE A 6 -46.77 14.28 7.99
C ILE A 6 -46.12 15.53 7.40
N ILE A 7 -45.63 15.44 6.18
CA ILE A 7 -44.98 16.55 5.46
C ILE A 7 -46.05 17.58 5.07
N THR A 8 -45.88 18.82 5.53
CA THR A 8 -46.82 19.92 5.26
C THR A 8 -46.30 20.96 4.28
N SER A 9 -44.97 20.97 4.05
CA SER A 9 -44.32 21.83 3.07
C SER A 9 -43.10 21.18 2.50
N TRP A 10 -42.81 21.47 1.24
CA TRP A 10 -41.67 20.90 0.53
C TRP A 10 -41.08 21.94 -0.42
N ASN A 11 -39.84 22.32 -0.23
CA ASN A 11 -39.20 23.37 -1.03
C ASN A 11 -38.38 22.79 -2.19
N LYS A 12 -37.98 23.64 -3.12
CA LYS A 12 -37.19 23.25 -4.30
C LYS A 12 -35.84 22.63 -3.96
N SER A 13 -35.25 22.95 -2.82
CA SER A 13 -34.02 22.34 -2.38
C SER A 13 -34.24 20.89 -1.94
N ALA A 14 -35.33 20.61 -1.25
CA ALA A 14 -35.72 19.27 -0.87
C ALA A 14 -36.08 18.42 -2.11
N GLU A 15 -36.75 19.00 -3.12
CA GLU A 15 -37.01 18.31 -4.38
C GLU A 15 -35.68 17.87 -5.05
N ARG A 16 -34.72 18.77 -5.14
CA ARG A 16 -33.39 18.44 -5.72
C ARG A 16 -32.62 17.41 -4.91
N LEU A 17 -32.70 17.50 -3.57
CA LEU A 17 -31.97 16.61 -2.69
C LEU A 17 -32.53 15.18 -2.71
N PHE A 18 -33.86 15.04 -2.61
CA PHE A 18 -34.53 13.75 -2.44
C PHE A 18 -35.13 13.18 -3.73
N GLY A 19 -35.29 14.01 -4.78
CA GLY A 19 -35.86 13.58 -6.07
C GLY A 19 -37.37 13.48 -6.10
N HIS A 20 -38.06 13.78 -5.00
CA HIS A 20 -39.55 13.81 -4.93
C HIS A 20 -40.05 15.23 -5.15
N THR A 21 -41.16 15.40 -5.89
CA THR A 21 -41.83 16.70 -6.04
C THR A 21 -42.66 17.06 -4.79
N ALA A 22 -43.05 18.32 -4.66
CA ALA A 22 -43.93 18.77 -3.58
C ALA A 22 -45.28 18.04 -3.63
N GLU A 23 -45.84 17.82 -4.82
CA GLU A 23 -47.10 17.14 -5.03
C GLU A 23 -47.04 15.67 -4.59
N GLU A 24 -45.86 15.04 -4.73
CA GLU A 24 -45.66 13.65 -4.35
C GLU A 24 -45.43 13.47 -2.84
N THR A 25 -45.04 14.52 -2.12
CA THR A 25 -44.57 14.41 -0.73
C THR A 25 -45.50 15.06 0.28
N ILE A 26 -46.15 16.17 -0.07
CA ILE A 26 -47.04 16.86 0.85
C ILE A 26 -48.25 15.94 1.19
N GLY A 27 -48.53 15.81 2.49
CA GLY A 27 -49.57 14.91 3.00
C GLY A 27 -49.11 13.48 3.27
N LYS A 28 -47.86 13.11 2.88
CA LYS A 28 -47.31 11.79 3.20
C LYS A 28 -46.45 11.82 4.45
N ALA A 29 -46.28 10.65 5.04
CA ALA A 29 -45.37 10.47 6.17
C ALA A 29 -43.90 10.67 5.73
N VAL A 30 -43.09 11.29 6.56
CA VAL A 30 -41.64 11.54 6.30
C VAL A 30 -40.85 10.24 6.19
N THR A 31 -41.41 9.12 6.63
CA THR A 31 -40.84 7.78 6.51
C THR A 31 -40.54 7.37 5.08
N ILE A 32 -41.17 7.99 4.08
CA ILE A 32 -40.85 7.76 2.65
C ILE A 32 -39.39 8.11 2.29
N LEU A 33 -38.73 8.92 3.12
CA LEU A 33 -37.35 9.33 2.96
C LEU A 33 -36.39 8.54 3.85
N ILE A 34 -36.90 7.62 4.66
CA ILE A 34 -36.14 6.92 5.69
C ILE A 34 -36.01 5.45 5.28
N PRO A 35 -34.80 4.90 5.17
CA PRO A 35 -34.63 3.47 4.94
C PRO A 35 -35.33 2.65 6.04
N PRO A 36 -35.86 1.46 5.72
CA PRO A 36 -36.61 0.64 6.68
C PRO A 36 -35.88 0.39 7.99
N GLU A 37 -34.56 0.22 7.92
CA GLU A 37 -33.69 -0.06 9.07
C GLU A 37 -33.57 1.13 10.05
N SER A 38 -33.96 2.35 9.62
CA SER A 38 -33.82 3.59 10.39
C SER A 38 -35.18 4.21 10.74
N HIS A 39 -36.33 3.52 10.52
CA HIS A 39 -37.65 4.04 10.80
C HIS A 39 -37.85 4.41 12.27
N ASP A 40 -37.17 3.75 13.19
CA ASP A 40 -37.24 3.99 14.64
C ASP A 40 -36.66 5.34 15.07
N GLU A 41 -35.89 6.05 14.21
CA GLU A 41 -35.33 7.37 14.52
C GLU A 41 -36.40 8.47 14.64
N GLU A 42 -37.41 8.44 13.77
CA GLU A 42 -38.39 9.53 13.63
C GLU A 42 -39.25 9.72 14.88
N PRO A 43 -39.78 8.67 15.53
CA PRO A 43 -40.53 8.83 16.80
C PRO A 43 -39.68 9.51 17.89
N GLY A 44 -38.40 9.17 17.99
CA GLY A 44 -37.48 9.78 18.95
C GLY A 44 -37.24 11.26 18.67
N ILE A 45 -37.06 11.63 17.39
CA ILE A 45 -36.90 13.02 16.96
C ILE A 45 -38.17 13.82 17.30
N LEU A 46 -39.36 13.30 16.94
CA LEU A 46 -40.65 13.98 17.22
C LEU A 46 -40.95 14.12 18.70
N ALA A 47 -40.61 13.13 19.52
CA ALA A 47 -40.75 13.24 20.99
C ALA A 47 -39.92 14.42 21.53
N ARG A 48 -38.68 14.56 21.14
CA ARG A 48 -37.81 15.69 21.56
C ARG A 48 -38.35 17.05 21.10
N ILE A 49 -38.87 17.13 19.88
CA ILE A 49 -39.49 18.33 19.33
C ILE A 49 -40.74 18.73 20.14
N ARG A 50 -41.58 17.77 20.53
CA ARG A 50 -42.78 18.03 21.37
C ARG A 50 -42.41 18.64 22.74
N PHE A 51 -41.21 18.31 23.28
CA PHE A 51 -40.69 18.95 24.49
C PHE A 51 -40.02 20.29 24.22
N GLY A 52 -40.00 20.80 22.97
CA GLY A 52 -39.41 22.06 22.59
C GLY A 52 -37.90 22.01 22.34
N GLU A 53 -37.32 20.84 22.35
CA GLU A 53 -35.89 20.70 22.06
C GLU A 53 -35.63 20.97 20.58
N ARG A 54 -34.46 21.56 20.32
CA ARG A 54 -33.86 21.68 19.00
C ARG A 54 -32.80 20.58 18.81
N ILE A 55 -32.78 19.97 17.65
CA ILE A 55 -31.80 18.96 17.28
C ILE A 55 -30.90 19.59 16.22
N ASP A 56 -29.62 19.67 16.49
CA ASP A 56 -28.62 20.21 15.58
C ASP A 56 -27.63 19.11 15.15
N HIS A 57 -27.24 19.15 13.87
CA HIS A 57 -26.20 18.30 13.29
C HIS A 57 -26.41 16.78 13.49
N TYR A 58 -27.66 16.32 13.47
CA TYR A 58 -27.95 14.89 13.52
C TYR A 58 -27.60 14.26 12.18
N GLU A 59 -26.52 13.51 12.14
CA GLU A 59 -26.09 12.80 10.93
C GLU A 59 -26.81 11.47 10.82
N THR A 60 -27.46 11.25 9.67
CA THR A 60 -28.23 10.04 9.40
C THR A 60 -28.27 9.74 7.91
N VAL A 61 -28.80 8.56 7.56
CA VAL A 61 -28.99 8.12 6.17
C VAL A 61 -30.45 8.33 5.75
N ARG A 62 -30.64 8.80 4.53
CA ARG A 62 -31.97 8.94 3.92
C ARG A 62 -31.96 8.32 2.53
N GLN A 63 -33.13 7.97 2.07
CA GLN A 63 -33.37 7.36 0.76
C GLN A 63 -33.96 8.39 -0.18
N ARG A 64 -33.45 8.47 -1.40
CA ARG A 64 -34.01 9.25 -2.49
C ARG A 64 -35.12 8.46 -3.21
N LYS A 65 -35.87 9.15 -4.08
CA LYS A 65 -36.93 8.54 -4.92
C LYS A 65 -36.43 7.39 -5.79
N ASP A 66 -35.17 7.46 -6.28
CA ASP A 66 -34.55 6.42 -7.10
C ASP A 66 -33.99 5.23 -6.28
N GLY A 67 -34.21 5.23 -4.96
CA GLY A 67 -33.72 4.21 -4.05
C GLY A 67 -32.30 4.43 -3.56
N SER A 68 -31.58 5.40 -4.10
CA SER A 68 -30.20 5.68 -3.66
C SER A 68 -30.15 6.23 -2.22
N LEU A 69 -29.12 5.84 -1.47
CA LEU A 69 -28.91 6.29 -0.10
C LEU A 69 -27.98 7.52 -0.07
N ILE A 70 -28.33 8.49 0.74
CA ILE A 70 -27.55 9.70 0.98
C ILE A 70 -27.32 9.91 2.47
N HIS A 71 -26.15 10.40 2.81
CA HIS A 71 -25.84 10.86 4.15
C HIS A 71 -26.26 12.32 4.28
N ILE A 72 -27.08 12.62 5.27
CA ILE A 72 -27.49 14.00 5.54
C ILE A 72 -27.12 14.42 6.95
N SER A 73 -26.84 15.72 7.12
CA SER A 73 -26.84 16.38 8.42
C SER A 73 -28.17 17.10 8.57
N LEU A 74 -28.94 16.70 9.57
CA LEU A 74 -30.30 17.17 9.81
C LEU A 74 -30.31 18.13 11.00
N THR A 75 -30.91 19.30 10.81
CA THR A 75 -31.30 20.20 11.89
C THR A 75 -32.81 20.23 11.97
N VAL A 76 -33.37 19.97 13.17
CA VAL A 76 -34.82 19.97 13.40
C VAL A 76 -35.16 20.98 14.48
N SER A 77 -36.06 21.88 14.18
CA SER A 77 -36.51 22.95 15.10
C SER A 77 -38.02 22.92 15.29
N PRO A 78 -38.53 23.11 16.51
CA PRO A 78 -39.95 23.19 16.74
C PRO A 78 -40.55 24.45 16.10
N VAL A 79 -41.70 24.31 15.46
CA VAL A 79 -42.49 25.41 14.91
C VAL A 79 -43.61 25.71 15.90
N LYS A 80 -43.74 26.98 16.31
CA LYS A 80 -44.74 27.45 17.30
C LYS A 80 -45.79 28.32 16.64
N ASP A 81 -47.02 28.25 17.14
CA ASP A 81 -48.10 29.19 16.79
C ASP A 81 -47.95 30.53 17.51
N GLY A 82 -48.87 31.49 17.25
CA GLY A 82 -48.87 32.80 17.90
C GLY A 82 -49.14 32.75 19.41
N ALA A 83 -49.57 31.65 19.97
CA ALA A 83 -49.77 31.39 21.39
C ALA A 83 -48.59 30.63 22.03
N GLY A 84 -47.49 30.38 21.27
CA GLY A 84 -46.29 29.71 21.76
C GLY A 84 -46.39 28.16 21.77
N ARG A 85 -47.51 27.57 21.32
CA ARG A 85 -47.70 26.12 21.31
C ARG A 85 -47.00 25.51 20.09
N ILE A 86 -46.33 24.41 20.32
CA ILE A 86 -45.62 23.68 19.23
C ILE A 86 -46.68 22.99 18.33
N THR A 87 -46.65 23.33 17.06
CA THR A 87 -47.60 22.82 16.02
C THR A 87 -46.92 21.92 15.01
N GLY A 88 -45.60 21.88 14.99
CA GLY A 88 -44.86 21.06 14.03
C GLY A 88 -43.33 21.18 14.19
N ALA A 89 -42.65 20.68 13.18
CA ALA A 89 -41.19 20.73 13.07
C ALA A 89 -40.75 21.29 11.72
N SER A 90 -39.74 22.14 11.74
CA SER A 90 -38.97 22.53 10.56
C SER A 90 -37.71 21.69 10.48
N LYS A 91 -37.47 21.05 9.31
CA LYS A 91 -36.29 20.22 9.06
C LYS A 91 -35.43 20.88 7.98
N ILE A 92 -34.15 21.03 8.26
CA ILE A 92 -33.12 21.44 7.29
C ILE A 92 -32.18 20.27 7.11
N ALA A 93 -32.12 19.74 5.88
CA ALA A 93 -31.22 18.65 5.52
C ALA A 93 -30.10 19.19 4.64
N ARG A 94 -28.88 18.89 4.99
CA ARG A 94 -27.68 19.15 4.18
C ARG A 94 -27.09 17.82 3.73
N ASP A 95 -26.85 17.66 2.43
CA ASP A 95 -26.10 16.51 1.91
C ASP A 95 -24.65 16.56 2.39
N ILE A 96 -24.20 15.50 3.03
CA ILE A 96 -22.83 15.30 3.51
C ILE A 96 -22.19 14.04 2.93
N THR A 97 -22.79 13.47 1.87
CA THR A 97 -22.35 12.21 1.26
C THR A 97 -20.93 12.32 0.73
N GLU A 98 -20.61 13.40 0.02
CA GLU A 98 -19.27 13.64 -0.50
C GLU A 98 -18.24 13.80 0.64
N ARG A 99 -18.62 14.54 1.68
CA ARG A 99 -17.76 14.69 2.89
C ARG A 99 -17.48 13.35 3.56
N LYS A 100 -18.51 12.51 3.75
CA LYS A 100 -18.34 11.16 4.34
C LYS A 100 -17.45 10.27 3.48
N ARG A 101 -17.69 10.21 2.17
CA ARG A 101 -16.86 9.44 1.24
C ARG A 101 -15.39 9.89 1.27
N SER A 102 -15.16 11.21 1.31
CA SER A 102 -13.80 11.75 1.42
C SER A 102 -13.13 11.37 2.74
N GLN A 103 -13.86 11.46 3.86
CA GLN A 103 -13.37 11.05 5.18
C GLN A 103 -13.05 9.56 5.24
N GLU A 104 -13.91 8.70 4.70
CA GLU A 104 -13.68 7.25 4.62
C GLU A 104 -12.46 6.93 3.77
N ARG A 105 -12.30 7.61 2.63
CA ARG A 105 -11.12 7.46 1.77
C ARG A 105 -9.83 7.87 2.47
N ILE A 106 -9.84 9.00 3.18
CA ILE A 106 -8.69 9.47 3.97
C ILE A 106 -8.37 8.46 5.08
N ALA A 107 -9.37 7.94 5.78
CA ALA A 107 -9.19 6.97 6.85
C ALA A 107 -8.60 5.64 6.31
N LEU A 108 -9.04 5.20 5.13
CA LEU A 108 -8.47 4.02 4.47
C LEU A 108 -6.99 4.24 4.12
N LEU A 109 -6.67 5.37 3.47
CA LEU A 109 -5.30 5.71 3.12
C LEU A 109 -4.39 5.83 4.34
N ALA A 110 -4.89 6.45 5.43
CA ALA A 110 -4.14 6.56 6.68
C ALA A 110 -3.82 5.19 7.29
N ARG A 111 -4.78 4.24 7.27
CA ARG A 111 -4.55 2.87 7.73
C ARG A 111 -3.50 2.14 6.88
N GLU A 112 -3.55 2.35 5.57
CA GLU A 112 -2.58 1.74 4.66
C GLU A 112 -1.15 2.26 4.91
N VAL A 113 -1.00 3.59 5.09
CA VAL A 113 0.29 4.21 5.45
C VAL A 113 0.81 3.69 6.80
N ASP A 114 -0.05 3.56 7.82
CA ASP A 114 0.33 3.02 9.13
C ASP A 114 0.79 1.56 9.02
N HIS A 115 0.07 0.74 8.26
CA HIS A 115 0.46 -0.65 8.02
C HIS A 115 1.82 -0.77 7.32
N ARG A 116 2.05 0.03 6.27
CA ARG A 116 3.33 0.07 5.54
C ARG A 116 4.49 0.52 6.44
N SER A 117 4.25 1.57 7.24
CA SER A 117 5.25 2.07 8.19
C SER A 117 5.64 1.01 9.23
N LYS A 118 4.67 0.27 9.75
CA LYS A 118 4.92 -0.84 10.68
C LYS A 118 5.73 -1.97 10.04
N ASN A 119 5.44 -2.32 8.79
CA ASN A 119 6.20 -3.33 8.06
C ASN A 119 7.67 -2.89 7.85
N LEU A 120 7.88 -1.65 7.44
CA LEU A 120 9.23 -1.10 7.28
C LEU A 120 10.00 -1.11 8.60
N LEU A 121 9.38 -0.65 9.70
CA LEU A 121 10.01 -0.65 11.02
C LEU A 121 10.34 -2.07 11.50
N ALA A 122 9.46 -3.05 11.25
CA ALA A 122 9.72 -4.45 11.57
C ALA A 122 10.91 -5.00 10.78
N LEU A 123 11.04 -4.63 9.50
CA LEU A 123 12.17 -5.03 8.67
C LEU A 123 13.48 -4.37 9.15
N VAL A 124 13.45 -3.09 9.49
CA VAL A 124 14.61 -2.39 10.10
C VAL A 124 15.01 -3.04 11.42
N GLN A 125 14.06 -3.32 12.31
CA GLN A 125 14.33 -4.02 13.57
C GLN A 125 14.93 -5.41 13.34
N ALA A 126 14.38 -6.20 12.43
CA ALA A 126 14.93 -7.50 12.07
C ALA A 126 16.36 -7.36 11.53
N THR A 127 16.61 -6.37 10.69
CA THR A 127 17.93 -6.06 10.13
C THR A 127 18.94 -5.74 11.26
N VAL A 128 18.58 -4.87 12.19
CA VAL A 128 19.44 -4.50 13.33
C VAL A 128 19.69 -5.69 14.24
N HIS A 129 18.65 -6.42 14.65
CA HIS A 129 18.79 -7.55 15.57
C HIS A 129 19.55 -8.73 15.00
N LEU A 130 19.43 -8.94 13.71
CA LEU A 130 20.12 -10.03 13.03
C LEU A 130 21.56 -9.64 12.62
N THR A 131 21.92 -8.37 12.54
CA THR A 131 23.28 -7.92 12.14
C THR A 131 24.29 -8.24 13.24
N ARG A 132 25.40 -8.81 12.84
CA ARG A 132 26.56 -9.06 13.70
C ARG A 132 27.81 -8.54 13.00
N GLY A 133 28.79 -8.09 13.75
CA GLY A 133 30.13 -7.69 13.29
C GLY A 133 31.17 -8.16 14.31
N ALA A 134 32.35 -8.45 13.87
CA ALA A 134 33.48 -8.79 14.76
C ALA A 134 33.92 -7.58 15.58
N THR A 135 33.74 -6.38 15.01
CA THR A 135 34.04 -5.10 15.66
C THR A 135 32.79 -4.20 15.63
N ALA A 136 32.72 -3.20 16.52
CA ALA A 136 31.66 -2.20 16.52
C ALA A 136 31.60 -1.42 15.20
N GLN A 137 32.75 -1.18 14.56
CA GLN A 137 32.83 -0.46 13.29
C GLN A 137 32.28 -1.29 12.14
N GLU A 138 32.57 -2.58 12.07
CA GLU A 138 32.01 -3.50 11.08
C GLU A 138 30.48 -3.66 11.26
N LEU A 139 30.03 -3.79 12.53
CA LEU A 139 28.62 -3.85 12.86
C LEU A 139 27.89 -2.60 12.38
N LYS A 140 28.42 -1.41 12.67
CA LYS A 140 27.86 -0.14 12.25
C LYS A 140 27.76 -0.06 10.72
N ALA A 141 28.87 -0.32 10.00
CA ALA A 141 28.88 -0.27 8.54
C ALA A 141 27.90 -1.25 7.89
N ALA A 142 27.76 -2.46 8.46
CA ALA A 142 26.79 -3.44 7.97
C ALA A 142 25.34 -3.00 8.19
N ILE A 143 25.03 -2.37 9.34
CA ILE A 143 23.69 -1.84 9.61
C ILE A 143 23.39 -0.66 8.66
N GLU A 144 24.33 0.28 8.53
CA GLU A 144 24.18 1.44 7.65
C GLU A 144 23.94 1.04 6.19
N GLY A 145 24.71 0.09 5.65
CA GLY A 145 24.52 -0.40 4.29
C GLY A 145 23.15 -1.01 4.05
N ARG A 146 22.66 -1.83 4.98
CA ARG A 146 21.33 -2.44 4.89
C ARG A 146 20.18 -1.45 5.00
N ILE A 147 20.32 -0.45 5.89
CA ILE A 147 19.34 0.64 6.00
C ILE A 147 19.36 1.45 4.70
N GLN A 148 20.52 1.67 4.08
CA GLN A 148 20.59 2.35 2.79
C GLN A 148 19.89 1.56 1.68
N ALA A 149 20.09 0.24 1.60
CA ALA A 149 19.40 -0.61 0.64
C ALA A 149 17.85 -0.53 0.80
N LEU A 150 17.37 -0.53 2.04
CA LEU A 150 15.95 -0.33 2.33
C LEU A 150 15.47 1.07 1.92
N ALA A 151 16.28 2.10 2.13
CA ALA A 151 15.96 3.46 1.72
C ALA A 151 15.91 3.61 0.20
N ASN A 152 16.83 2.97 -0.53
CA ASN A 152 16.85 2.93 -2.00
C ASN A 152 15.58 2.26 -2.53
N ALA A 153 15.25 1.07 -2.03
CA ALA A 153 14.00 0.38 -2.40
C ALA A 153 12.75 1.22 -2.10
N HIS A 154 12.73 1.90 -0.95
CA HIS A 154 11.65 2.80 -0.58
C HIS A 154 11.53 3.99 -1.55
N SER A 155 12.65 4.55 -2.00
CA SER A 155 12.70 5.63 -2.98
C SER A 155 12.14 5.20 -4.33
N LEU A 156 12.54 4.02 -4.83
CA LEU A 156 11.99 3.44 -6.07
C LEU A 156 10.48 3.22 -5.97
N LEU A 157 10.00 2.69 -4.86
CA LEU A 157 8.56 2.48 -4.60
C LEU A 157 7.80 3.81 -4.51
N SER A 158 8.41 4.84 -3.93
CA SER A 158 7.80 6.17 -3.83
C SER A 158 7.66 6.83 -5.21
N GLN A 159 8.67 6.70 -6.08
CA GLN A 159 8.63 7.21 -7.46
C GLN A 159 7.52 6.56 -8.29
N SER A 160 7.30 5.28 -8.13
CA SER A 160 6.21 4.54 -8.78
C SER A 160 4.84 4.74 -8.12
N ARG A 161 4.70 5.67 -7.15
CA ARG A 161 3.51 5.83 -6.31
C ARG A 161 3.06 4.52 -5.65
N TRP A 162 4.02 3.66 -5.27
CA TRP A 162 3.78 2.35 -4.68
C TRP A 162 3.10 1.34 -5.60
N ALA A 163 3.08 1.60 -6.91
CA ALA A 163 2.60 0.63 -7.89
C ALA A 163 3.51 -0.59 -8.02
N GLY A 164 4.74 -0.53 -7.47
CA GLY A 164 5.73 -1.59 -7.51
C GLY A 164 7.13 -1.05 -7.79
N ALA A 165 8.14 -1.90 -7.76
CA ALA A 165 9.50 -1.56 -8.17
C ALA A 165 9.98 -2.51 -9.26
N ASP A 166 10.64 -1.97 -10.29
CA ASP A 166 11.28 -2.80 -11.32
C ASP A 166 12.50 -3.52 -10.74
N LEU A 167 12.56 -4.84 -10.94
CA LEU A 167 13.65 -5.67 -10.43
C LEU A 167 15.00 -5.27 -11.02
N ARG A 168 15.05 -4.91 -12.32
CA ARG A 168 16.30 -4.47 -12.96
C ARG A 168 16.81 -3.17 -12.33
N GLY A 169 15.94 -2.16 -12.18
CA GLY A 169 16.27 -0.91 -11.54
C GLY A 169 16.78 -1.10 -10.11
N LEU A 170 16.15 -2.00 -9.35
CA LEU A 170 16.58 -2.36 -8.00
C LEU A 170 17.97 -2.99 -7.96
N VAL A 171 18.27 -3.94 -8.86
CA VAL A 171 19.59 -4.58 -8.95
C VAL A 171 20.65 -3.57 -9.36
N MET A 172 20.36 -2.69 -10.32
CA MET A 172 21.28 -1.64 -10.75
C MET A 172 21.60 -0.65 -9.63
N GLU A 173 20.58 -0.20 -8.88
CA GLU A 173 20.74 0.73 -7.75
C GLU A 173 21.64 0.14 -6.65
N GLU A 174 21.51 -1.16 -6.35
CA GLU A 174 22.34 -1.82 -5.33
C GLU A 174 23.77 -2.11 -5.82
N LEU A 175 24.00 -2.22 -7.12
CA LEU A 175 25.33 -2.39 -7.71
C LEU A 175 26.05 -1.06 -8.02
N ALA A 176 25.31 0.04 -8.17
CA ALA A 176 25.85 1.36 -8.53
C ALA A 176 27.03 1.84 -7.65
N PRO A 177 27.07 1.61 -6.31
CA PRO A 177 28.22 2.00 -5.49
C PRO A 177 29.51 1.25 -5.81
N TYR A 178 29.43 0.13 -6.51
CA TYR A 178 30.55 -0.80 -6.72
C TYR A 178 30.99 -0.91 -8.18
N CYS A 179 30.11 -0.51 -9.11
CA CYS A 179 30.34 -0.61 -10.54
C CYS A 179 30.01 0.74 -11.19
N HIS A 180 30.87 1.20 -12.11
CA HIS A 180 30.53 2.33 -12.96
C HIS A 180 29.51 1.90 -14.02
N ASP A 181 28.76 2.85 -14.58
CA ASP A 181 27.84 2.60 -15.68
C ASP A 181 28.59 1.86 -16.81
N ALA A 182 27.99 0.79 -17.32
CA ALA A 182 28.55 -0.09 -18.34
C ALA A 182 29.87 -0.81 -17.92
N ASP A 183 30.05 -1.17 -16.64
CA ASP A 183 31.17 -2.00 -16.22
C ASP A 183 31.11 -3.36 -16.97
N PRO A 184 32.08 -3.69 -17.85
CA PRO A 184 32.04 -4.91 -18.66
C PRO A 184 32.15 -6.20 -17.82
N ARG A 185 32.45 -6.08 -16.52
CA ARG A 185 32.47 -7.19 -15.58
C ARG A 185 31.10 -7.60 -15.08
N VAL A 186 30.10 -6.71 -15.18
CA VAL A 186 28.75 -6.93 -14.68
C VAL A 186 27.77 -7.06 -15.83
N ARG A 187 27.02 -8.16 -15.85
CA ARG A 187 25.94 -8.38 -16.80
C ARG A 187 24.64 -8.65 -16.06
N ILE A 188 23.60 -7.93 -16.42
CA ILE A 188 22.26 -8.06 -15.85
C ILE A 188 21.30 -8.45 -16.96
N ALA A 189 20.57 -9.57 -16.83
CA ALA A 189 19.66 -10.07 -17.84
C ALA A 189 18.39 -10.66 -17.21
N GLY A 190 17.24 -10.37 -17.82
CA GLY A 190 15.95 -10.91 -17.41
C GLY A 190 14.80 -10.10 -17.98
N PRO A 191 13.58 -10.63 -17.95
CA PRO A 191 12.37 -9.90 -18.35
C PRO A 191 12.06 -8.75 -17.39
N THR A 192 11.26 -7.77 -17.83
CA THR A 192 10.72 -6.75 -16.95
C THR A 192 9.81 -7.40 -15.89
N VAL A 193 10.07 -7.13 -14.63
CA VAL A 193 9.32 -7.70 -13.49
C VAL A 193 9.04 -6.60 -12.47
N ALA A 194 7.76 -6.31 -12.27
CA ALA A 194 7.27 -5.41 -11.24
C ALA A 194 7.09 -6.15 -9.91
N LEU A 195 7.93 -5.85 -8.93
CA LEU A 195 7.85 -6.42 -7.59
C LEU A 195 6.86 -5.67 -6.72
N GLU A 196 6.05 -6.40 -5.94
CA GLU A 196 5.28 -5.77 -4.86
C GLU A 196 6.20 -5.10 -3.82
N PRO A 197 5.70 -4.08 -3.08
CA PRO A 197 6.52 -3.31 -2.15
C PRO A 197 7.31 -4.15 -1.13
N ASN A 198 6.69 -5.14 -0.51
CA ASN A 198 7.37 -5.99 0.49
C ASN A 198 8.43 -6.89 -0.16
N THR A 199 8.13 -7.39 -1.35
CA THR A 199 9.05 -8.20 -2.15
C THR A 199 10.24 -7.38 -2.62
N ALA A 200 10.01 -6.14 -3.08
CA ALA A 200 11.06 -5.22 -3.50
C ALA A 200 12.04 -4.90 -2.35
N GLN A 201 11.52 -4.59 -1.16
CA GLN A 201 12.33 -4.35 0.02
C GLN A 201 13.18 -5.56 0.42
N SER A 202 12.58 -6.76 0.35
CA SER A 202 13.28 -8.01 0.66
C SER A 202 14.38 -8.30 -0.36
N MET A 203 14.09 -8.11 -1.65
CA MET A 203 15.06 -8.30 -2.73
C MET A 203 16.18 -7.28 -2.67
N ALA A 204 15.91 -6.02 -2.31
CA ALA A 204 16.97 -5.01 -2.15
C ALA A 204 18.00 -5.42 -1.11
N VAL A 205 17.55 -5.84 0.07
CA VAL A 205 18.46 -6.33 1.11
C VAL A 205 19.20 -7.60 0.66
N ALA A 206 18.53 -8.50 -0.06
CA ALA A 206 19.14 -9.71 -0.58
C ALA A 206 20.26 -9.40 -1.60
N VAL A 207 19.97 -8.54 -2.58
CA VAL A 207 20.94 -8.10 -3.59
C VAL A 207 22.09 -7.32 -2.94
N HIS A 208 21.79 -6.46 -1.96
CA HIS A 208 22.82 -5.74 -1.20
C HIS A 208 23.82 -6.68 -0.51
N GLU A 209 23.32 -7.74 0.13
CA GLU A 209 24.19 -8.75 0.78
C GLU A 209 25.06 -9.48 -0.25
N LEU A 210 24.50 -9.86 -1.39
CA LEU A 210 25.25 -10.51 -2.46
C LEU A 210 26.29 -9.55 -3.05
N ALA A 211 25.94 -8.30 -3.33
CA ALA A 211 26.84 -7.29 -3.86
C ALA A 211 28.01 -6.98 -2.90
N THR A 212 27.72 -6.78 -1.61
CA THR A 212 28.75 -6.52 -0.61
C THR A 212 29.70 -7.72 -0.42
N ASN A 213 29.18 -8.95 -0.52
CA ASN A 213 30.01 -10.15 -0.46
C ASN A 213 30.88 -10.29 -1.70
N ALA A 214 30.35 -10.03 -2.89
CA ALA A 214 31.11 -10.05 -4.13
C ALA A 214 32.28 -9.05 -4.13
N VAL A 215 32.08 -7.86 -3.56
CA VAL A 215 33.11 -6.83 -3.42
C VAL A 215 34.14 -7.18 -2.36
N LYS A 216 33.72 -7.74 -1.24
CA LYS A 216 34.66 -8.05 -0.13
C LYS A 216 35.44 -9.34 -0.34
N TYR A 217 34.81 -10.36 -0.89
CA TYR A 217 35.33 -11.71 -0.89
C TYR A 217 35.24 -12.41 -2.25
N GLY A 218 34.37 -11.92 -3.15
CA GLY A 218 34.01 -12.57 -4.39
C GLY A 218 34.60 -11.92 -5.64
N ALA A 219 33.88 -12.07 -6.76
CA ALA A 219 34.36 -11.69 -8.09
C ALA A 219 34.66 -10.18 -8.22
N LEU A 220 33.89 -9.30 -7.57
CA LEU A 220 34.11 -7.85 -7.67
C LEU A 220 35.30 -7.34 -6.84
N SER A 221 35.96 -8.20 -6.03
CA SER A 221 37.16 -7.84 -5.28
C SER A 221 38.43 -7.75 -6.14
N VAL A 222 38.38 -8.28 -7.38
CA VAL A 222 39.53 -8.29 -8.31
C VAL A 222 39.13 -7.83 -9.71
N PRO A 223 40.04 -7.26 -10.50
CA PRO A 223 39.73 -6.74 -11.84
C PRO A 223 39.31 -7.82 -12.86
N THR A 224 39.72 -9.07 -12.67
CA THR A 224 39.44 -10.21 -13.57
C THR A 224 38.09 -10.85 -13.30
N GLY A 225 37.48 -10.56 -12.17
CA GLY A 225 36.20 -11.15 -11.76
C GLY A 225 35.05 -10.66 -12.61
N ARG A 226 34.05 -11.51 -12.75
CA ARG A 226 32.82 -11.25 -13.51
C ARG A 226 31.61 -11.62 -12.70
N LEU A 227 30.57 -10.81 -12.80
CA LEU A 227 29.28 -11.02 -12.20
C LEU A 227 28.18 -11.12 -13.27
N LEU A 228 27.38 -12.18 -13.20
CA LEU A 228 26.19 -12.35 -14.00
C LEU A 228 24.98 -12.44 -13.08
N VAL A 229 24.01 -11.54 -13.26
CA VAL A 229 22.72 -11.54 -12.58
C VAL A 229 21.62 -11.82 -13.60
N GLU A 230 20.91 -12.90 -13.41
CA GLU A 230 19.87 -13.34 -14.33
C GLU A 230 18.58 -13.65 -13.58
N TRP A 231 17.44 -13.44 -14.22
CA TRP A 231 16.17 -13.94 -13.70
C TRP A 231 15.24 -14.34 -14.82
N SER A 232 14.34 -15.25 -14.49
CA SER A 232 13.28 -15.72 -15.37
C SER A 232 11.96 -15.77 -14.64
N LEU A 233 10.89 -15.64 -15.40
CA LEU A 233 9.53 -15.78 -14.93
C LEU A 233 8.81 -16.75 -15.88
N ALA A 234 8.34 -17.85 -15.35
CA ALA A 234 7.59 -18.84 -16.10
C ALA A 234 6.12 -18.42 -16.28
N ALA A 235 5.43 -19.06 -17.23
CA ALA A 235 4.03 -18.75 -17.52
C ALA A 235 3.08 -19.05 -16.35
N ASP A 236 3.43 -19.98 -15.47
CA ASP A 236 2.72 -20.34 -14.24
C ASP A 236 3.03 -19.41 -13.06
N GLY A 237 3.86 -18.37 -13.26
CA GLY A 237 4.27 -17.42 -12.24
C GLY A 237 5.52 -17.83 -11.47
N ALA A 238 6.10 -19.02 -11.72
CA ALA A 238 7.33 -19.44 -11.06
C ALA A 238 8.49 -18.52 -11.42
N PHE A 239 9.22 -18.11 -10.40
CA PHE A 239 10.30 -17.15 -10.48
C PHE A 239 11.63 -17.80 -10.12
N ALA A 240 12.68 -17.50 -10.89
CA ALA A 240 14.04 -17.88 -10.58
C ALA A 240 14.96 -16.68 -10.79
N PHE A 241 15.73 -16.35 -9.76
CA PHE A 241 16.79 -15.33 -9.78
C PHE A 241 18.12 -16.02 -9.52
N ARG A 242 19.10 -15.73 -10.34
CA ARG A 242 20.42 -16.34 -10.27
C ARG A 242 21.51 -15.26 -10.23
N TRP A 243 22.37 -15.35 -9.24
CA TRP A 243 23.58 -14.57 -9.05
C TRP A 243 24.78 -15.48 -9.28
N SER A 244 25.64 -15.19 -10.25
CA SER A 244 26.78 -16.03 -10.60
C SER A 244 28.06 -15.22 -10.64
N GLU A 245 29.01 -15.61 -9.83
CA GLU A 245 30.36 -15.00 -9.73
C GLU A 245 31.39 -15.93 -10.37
N THR A 246 32.32 -15.37 -11.13
CA THR A 246 33.43 -16.11 -11.75
C THR A 246 34.71 -15.27 -11.82
N GLY A 247 35.88 -15.91 -11.89
CA GLY A 247 37.16 -15.22 -12.03
C GLY A 247 37.62 -14.41 -10.83
N GLY A 248 36.95 -14.57 -9.69
CA GLY A 248 37.30 -14.03 -8.39
C GLY A 248 38.35 -14.92 -7.66
N PRO A 249 38.64 -14.58 -6.39
CA PRO A 249 39.41 -15.45 -5.51
C PRO A 249 38.72 -16.83 -5.36
N PRO A 250 39.49 -17.93 -5.14
CA PRO A 250 38.87 -19.22 -4.85
C PRO A 250 37.92 -19.16 -3.66
N VAL A 251 36.73 -19.68 -3.83
CA VAL A 251 35.68 -19.63 -2.80
C VAL A 251 35.50 -21.00 -2.20
N GLU A 252 35.53 -21.08 -0.88
CA GLU A 252 35.22 -22.28 -0.12
C GLU A 252 33.87 -22.11 0.60
N ALA A 253 33.13 -23.21 0.74
CA ALA A 253 31.89 -23.20 1.49
C ALA A 253 32.17 -22.75 2.97
N PRO A 254 31.48 -21.72 3.46
CA PRO A 254 31.75 -21.23 4.81
C PRO A 254 31.40 -22.30 5.85
N THR A 255 32.33 -22.53 6.80
CA THR A 255 32.12 -23.47 7.91
C THR A 255 30.97 -23.08 8.84
N HIS A 256 30.59 -21.80 8.83
CA HIS A 256 29.46 -21.27 9.56
C HIS A 256 28.58 -20.45 8.63
N ARG A 257 27.27 -20.67 8.67
CA ARG A 257 26.32 -19.83 7.94
C ARG A 257 26.46 -18.39 8.41
N GLY A 258 27.01 -17.57 7.56
CA GLY A 258 27.18 -16.15 7.78
C GLY A 258 25.82 -15.45 8.03
N PHE A 259 25.91 -14.24 8.50
CA PHE A 259 24.70 -13.45 8.75
C PHE A 259 23.91 -13.19 7.46
N GLY A 260 24.59 -12.77 6.37
CA GLY A 260 23.95 -12.50 5.07
C GLY A 260 23.13 -13.67 4.56
N THR A 261 23.67 -14.89 4.66
CA THR A 261 22.95 -16.13 4.29
C THR A 261 21.66 -16.30 5.08
N ARG A 262 21.67 -16.07 6.40
CA ARG A 262 20.47 -16.19 7.27
C ARG A 262 19.43 -15.12 6.98
N VAL A 263 19.86 -13.90 6.71
CA VAL A 263 18.93 -12.82 6.33
C VAL A 263 18.27 -13.14 5.00
N LEU A 264 19.06 -13.54 4.02
CA LEU A 264 18.60 -13.88 2.69
C LEU A 264 17.60 -15.05 2.73
N GLU A 265 17.91 -16.15 3.44
CA GLU A 265 16.99 -17.27 3.64
C GLU A 265 15.68 -16.82 4.31
N ARG A 266 15.75 -15.95 5.31
CA ARG A 266 14.54 -15.48 6.02
C ARG A 266 13.68 -14.56 5.17
N LEU A 267 14.30 -13.66 4.41
CA LEU A 267 13.60 -12.72 3.52
C LEU A 267 12.95 -13.44 2.34
N VAL A 268 13.61 -14.46 1.81
CA VAL A 268 13.09 -15.26 0.70
C VAL A 268 11.99 -16.22 1.17
N ARG A 269 12.18 -16.93 2.28
CA ARG A 269 11.18 -17.87 2.80
C ARG A 269 9.93 -17.19 3.34
N GLY A 270 10.02 -15.97 3.84
CA GLY A 270 8.88 -15.22 4.35
C GLY A 270 8.02 -14.61 3.23
N PRO A 271 8.37 -13.41 2.74
CA PRO A 271 7.56 -12.68 1.77
C PRO A 271 7.42 -13.36 0.40
N LEU A 272 8.45 -14.11 -0.05
CA LEU A 272 8.48 -14.75 -1.36
C LEU A 272 7.96 -16.20 -1.34
N ASN A 273 7.78 -16.79 -0.16
CA ASN A 273 7.50 -18.24 0.01
C ASN A 273 8.44 -19.11 -0.85
N GLY A 274 9.69 -18.65 -0.97
CA GLY A 274 10.70 -19.21 -1.86
C GLY A 274 11.79 -19.96 -1.12
N ASP A 275 12.78 -20.40 -1.87
CA ASP A 275 13.98 -21.07 -1.36
C ASP A 275 15.25 -20.41 -1.91
N VAL A 276 16.35 -20.56 -1.19
CA VAL A 276 17.67 -20.05 -1.57
C VAL A 276 18.64 -21.21 -1.58
N ARG A 277 19.38 -21.35 -2.67
CA ARG A 277 20.43 -22.34 -2.84
C ARG A 277 21.76 -21.65 -3.10
N TYR A 278 22.82 -22.13 -2.45
CA TYR A 278 24.19 -21.68 -2.65
C TYR A 278 25.02 -22.86 -3.20
N ASP A 279 25.72 -22.60 -4.28
CA ASP A 279 26.68 -23.51 -4.86
C ASP A 279 28.06 -22.83 -4.82
N TRP A 280 28.89 -23.29 -3.90
CA TRP A 280 30.24 -22.78 -3.68
C TRP A 280 31.22 -23.56 -4.55
N ARG A 281 31.67 -22.92 -5.61
CA ARG A 281 32.61 -23.52 -6.59
C ARG A 281 33.98 -22.87 -6.48
N PRO A 282 35.05 -23.60 -6.80
CA PRO A 282 36.38 -22.98 -6.86
C PRO A 282 36.46 -21.73 -7.75
N GLU A 283 35.65 -21.68 -8.80
CA GLU A 283 35.58 -20.59 -9.77
C GLU A 283 34.74 -19.38 -9.29
N GLY A 284 33.92 -19.54 -8.23
CA GLY A 284 33.07 -18.50 -7.67
C GLY A 284 31.77 -19.02 -7.06
N LEU A 285 30.96 -18.10 -6.55
CA LEU A 285 29.66 -18.37 -5.94
C LEU A 285 28.54 -18.37 -6.99
N VAL A 286 27.66 -19.36 -6.91
CA VAL A 286 26.34 -19.30 -7.53
C VAL A 286 25.27 -19.29 -6.43
N CYS A 287 24.45 -18.25 -6.40
CA CYS A 287 23.29 -18.16 -5.52
C CYS A 287 22.01 -18.15 -6.37
N GLU A 288 21.10 -19.06 -6.06
CA GLU A 288 19.79 -19.16 -6.72
C GLU A 288 18.69 -18.89 -5.72
N ILE A 289 17.78 -17.96 -6.06
CA ILE A 289 16.55 -17.67 -5.33
C ILE A 289 15.40 -18.15 -6.22
N SER A 290 14.54 -19.01 -5.70
CA SER A 290 13.37 -19.48 -6.41
C SER A 290 12.10 -19.23 -5.60
N ALA A 291 11.02 -18.89 -6.27
CA ALA A 291 9.69 -18.77 -5.68
C ALA A 291 8.67 -19.46 -6.60
N PRO A 292 7.72 -20.23 -6.04
CA PRO A 292 6.70 -20.92 -6.84
C PRO A 292 5.77 -19.92 -7.55
N GLU A 293 5.56 -18.77 -6.93
CA GLU A 293 4.81 -17.63 -7.48
C GLU A 293 5.43 -16.36 -6.96
N LEU A 294 5.79 -15.44 -7.87
CA LEU A 294 6.32 -14.14 -7.47
C LEU A 294 5.17 -13.17 -7.21
N PRO A 295 5.05 -12.60 -5.99
CA PRO A 295 4.11 -11.51 -5.76
C PRO A 295 4.46 -10.30 -6.62
N ARG A 296 3.60 -10.05 -7.64
CA ARG A 296 3.79 -8.98 -8.61
C ARG A 296 2.82 -7.84 -8.36
N ALA A 297 3.31 -6.62 -8.51
CA ALA A 297 2.45 -5.47 -8.54
C ALA A 297 1.60 -5.47 -9.81
N SER A 298 0.31 -5.14 -9.70
CA SER A 298 -0.52 -4.79 -10.84
C SER A 298 -0.13 -3.38 -11.28
N VAL A 299 0.74 -3.29 -12.28
CA VAL A 299 1.20 -2.01 -12.82
C VAL A 299 0.36 -1.69 -14.05
N ASP A 300 -0.05 -0.42 -14.21
CA ASP A 300 -0.68 0.04 -15.43
C ASP A 300 0.30 -0.15 -16.61
N SER A 301 -0.23 -0.53 -17.77
CA SER A 301 0.54 -0.77 -18.99
C SER A 301 1.47 0.39 -19.37
N ASP A 302 1.12 1.61 -19.02
CA ASP A 302 1.94 2.81 -19.28
C ASP A 302 3.23 2.83 -18.45
N VAL A 303 3.21 2.36 -17.21
CA VAL A 303 4.38 2.27 -16.32
C VAL A 303 5.29 1.11 -16.75
N GLU A 304 4.72 -0.01 -17.16
CA GLU A 304 5.52 -1.13 -17.71
C GLU A 304 6.24 -0.72 -18.99
N GLN A 305 5.61 0.07 -19.86
CA GLN A 305 6.24 0.59 -21.07
C GLN A 305 7.38 1.57 -20.73
N GLU A 306 7.21 2.44 -19.74
CA GLU A 306 8.28 3.36 -19.30
C GLU A 306 9.50 2.61 -18.77
N TRP A 307 9.30 1.53 -18.02
CA TRP A 307 10.40 0.67 -17.54
C TRP A 307 11.06 -0.11 -18.68
N ALA A 308 10.28 -0.63 -19.64
CA ALA A 308 10.80 -1.32 -20.81
C ALA A 308 11.67 -0.39 -21.68
N ILE A 309 11.29 0.87 -21.84
CA ILE A 309 12.06 1.87 -22.60
C ILE A 309 13.39 2.17 -21.89
N ARG A 310 13.38 2.35 -20.56
CA ARG A 310 14.61 2.57 -19.79
C ARG A 310 15.55 1.37 -19.86
N SER A 311 15.01 0.15 -19.81
CA SER A 311 15.82 -1.08 -19.88
C SER A 311 16.39 -1.40 -21.29
N ALA A 312 15.88 -0.76 -22.33
CA ALA A 312 16.36 -0.92 -23.71
C ALA A 312 17.39 0.15 -24.12
N SER A 313 17.56 1.19 -23.29
CA SER A 313 18.49 2.31 -23.55
C SER A 313 19.83 2.16 -22.86
N ASP A 314 19.99 1.16 -21.99
CA ASP A 314 21.19 0.74 -21.29
C ASP A 314 21.72 -0.61 -21.85
#